data_193cc493bf7b27b51e684acd01bb2065
#
_entry.id   193cc493bf7b27b51e684acd01bb2065
#
_cell.length_a   1.000
_cell.length_b   1.000
_cell.length_c   1.000
_cell.angle_alpha   90.00
_cell.angle_beta   90.00
_cell.angle_gamma   90.00
#
_symmetry.space_group_name_H-M   'P 1'
#
loop_
_entity.id
_entity.type
_entity.pdbx_description
1 polymer ?
#
loop_
_entity_poly.entity_id
_entity_poly.type
_entity_poly.pdbx_seq_one_letter_code
_entity_poly.pdbx_strand_id
1 'polypeptide(L)'
;MHTSVRGIVNYKNQIVLIHRIKTKDDGTIRDYYVVPGGKIEENESHEEALRREIKEELGIEIKIGKLVLELDDRDYNDSFQYFYECEFESGELGSGDGPEFHDKENYKGVFEVVLVDKMEISTLNLVPEKIKKILLSNV
;
A
#
# COMPACT_ATOMS: atom_id res chain seq x y z
N MET A 1 12.25 -11.35 -10.73
CA MET A 1 10.88 -11.34 -10.16
C MET A 1 10.97 -11.19 -8.66
N HIS A 2 10.06 -10.44 -8.06
CA HIS A 2 10.02 -10.27 -6.61
C HIS A 2 8.63 -10.55 -6.06
N THR A 3 8.55 -10.74 -4.76
CA THR A 3 7.28 -10.93 -4.05
C THR A 3 7.05 -9.72 -3.14
N SER A 4 5.84 -9.19 -3.18
CA SER A 4 5.43 -8.07 -2.34
C SER A 4 4.26 -8.48 -1.46
N VAL A 5 4.19 -7.88 -0.29
CA VAL A 5 3.06 -8.00 0.64
C VAL A 5 2.45 -6.63 0.85
N ARG A 6 1.11 -6.59 0.90
CA ARG A 6 0.37 -5.35 1.01
C ARG A 6 -0.72 -5.48 2.05
N GLY A 7 -1.01 -4.40 2.75
CA GLY A 7 -2.01 -4.39 3.80
C GLY A 7 -3.19 -3.48 3.50
N ILE A 8 -4.38 -4.04 3.55
CA ILE A 8 -5.62 -3.27 3.54
C ILE A 8 -5.90 -2.92 4.99
N VAL A 9 -5.47 -1.74 5.41
CA VAL A 9 -5.46 -1.33 6.81
C VAL A 9 -6.73 -0.56 7.16
N ASN A 10 -7.53 -1.14 8.06
CA ASN A 10 -8.66 -0.45 8.66
C ASN A 10 -8.18 0.40 9.83
N TYR A 11 -8.50 1.67 9.77
CA TYR A 11 -8.15 2.65 10.79
C TYR A 11 -9.41 3.45 11.13
N LYS A 12 -10.04 3.13 12.26
CA LYS A 12 -11.24 3.85 12.74
C LYS A 12 -12.31 4.00 11.65
N ASN A 13 -12.65 2.89 11.01
CA ASN A 13 -13.66 2.80 9.94
C ASN A 13 -13.26 3.43 8.61
N GLN A 14 -12.00 3.84 8.47
CA GLN A 14 -11.45 4.32 7.22
C GLN A 14 -10.36 3.38 6.72
N ILE A 15 -10.05 3.47 5.43
CA ILE A 15 -8.97 2.68 4.81
C ILE A 15 -7.76 3.58 4.63
N VAL A 16 -6.57 3.06 4.99
CA VAL A 16 -5.31 3.77 4.77
C VAL A 16 -4.82 3.49 3.36
N LEU A 17 -4.61 4.55 2.59
CA LEU A 17 -4.03 4.45 1.26
C LEU A 17 -2.80 5.34 1.16
N ILE A 18 -2.00 5.07 0.13
CA ILE A 18 -0.88 5.93 -0.25
C ILE A 18 -1.25 6.62 -1.55
N HIS A 19 -1.26 7.94 -1.53
CA HIS A 19 -1.46 8.75 -2.72
C HIS A 19 -0.11 9.00 -3.39
N ARG A 20 0.01 8.65 -4.66
CA ARG A 20 1.23 8.81 -5.43
C ARG A 20 0.98 9.68 -6.64
N ILE A 21 1.88 10.63 -6.85
CA ILE A 21 1.92 11.39 -8.10
C ILE A 21 3.33 11.26 -8.63
N LYS A 22 3.47 10.71 -9.83
CA LYS A 22 4.77 10.52 -10.49
C LYS A 22 4.79 11.25 -11.82
N THR A 23 5.89 11.95 -12.09
CA THR A 23 6.14 12.52 -13.39
C THR A 23 7.07 11.60 -14.16
N LYS A 24 6.64 11.16 -15.34
CA LYS A 24 7.45 10.30 -16.21
C LYS A 24 8.45 11.14 -16.99
N ASP A 25 9.44 10.47 -17.57
CA ASP A 25 10.50 11.14 -18.35
C ASP A 25 9.96 11.93 -19.55
N ASP A 26 8.83 11.51 -20.10
CA ASP A 26 8.17 12.19 -21.23
C ASP A 26 7.30 13.39 -20.79
N GLY A 27 7.29 13.70 -19.49
CA GLY A 27 6.51 14.79 -18.92
C GLY A 27 5.09 14.44 -18.54
N THR A 28 4.63 13.19 -18.81
CA THR A 28 3.30 12.79 -18.40
C THR A 28 3.24 12.56 -16.90
N ILE A 29 2.08 12.84 -16.31
CA ILE A 29 1.84 12.71 -14.87
C ILE A 29 0.94 11.51 -14.62
N ARG A 30 1.34 10.66 -13.70
CA ARG A 30 0.52 9.56 -13.21
C ARG A 30 0.08 9.86 -11.78
N ASP A 31 -1.22 9.98 -11.58
CA ASP A 31 -1.85 10.25 -10.28
C ASP A 31 -2.68 9.04 -9.89
N TYR A 32 -2.32 8.38 -8.79
CA TYR A 32 -2.96 7.12 -8.41
C TYR A 32 -2.82 6.86 -6.91
N TYR A 33 -3.59 5.87 -6.44
CA TYR A 33 -3.56 5.42 -5.06
C TYR A 33 -3.17 3.94 -5.01
N VAL A 34 -2.46 3.55 -3.97
CA VAL A 34 -2.10 2.15 -3.72
C VAL A 34 -2.32 1.83 -2.25
N VAL A 35 -2.47 0.55 -1.94
CA VAL A 35 -2.45 0.10 -0.55
C VAL A 35 -1.01 -0.03 -0.10
N PRO A 36 -0.72 0.26 1.19
CA PRO A 36 0.66 0.22 1.69
C PRO A 36 1.24 -1.19 1.69
N GLY A 37 2.56 -1.26 1.58
CA GLY A 37 3.30 -2.51 1.57
C GLY A 37 4.55 -2.40 0.71
N GLY A 38 5.19 -3.52 0.46
CA GLY A 38 6.40 -3.55 -0.35
C GLY A 38 7.02 -4.93 -0.47
N LYS A 39 8.25 -4.96 -0.95
CA LYS A 39 8.96 -6.19 -1.23
C LYS A 39 9.32 -6.98 0.02
N ILE A 40 9.17 -8.29 -0.06
CA ILE A 40 9.68 -9.20 0.96
C ILE A 40 11.20 -9.28 0.77
N GLU A 41 11.94 -9.10 1.85
CA GLU A 41 13.38 -9.25 1.85
C GLU A 41 13.77 -10.70 2.09
N GLU A 42 15.02 -11.04 1.77
CA GLU A 42 15.54 -12.39 1.96
C GLU A 42 15.37 -12.83 3.41
N ASN A 43 14.86 -14.05 3.59
CA ASN A 43 14.62 -14.69 4.89
C ASN A 43 13.50 -14.07 5.72
N GLU A 44 12.70 -13.17 5.15
CA GLU A 44 11.49 -12.69 5.83
C GLU A 44 10.29 -13.56 5.49
N SER A 45 9.42 -13.77 6.50
CA SER A 45 8.08 -14.29 6.25
C SER A 45 7.19 -13.17 5.72
N HIS A 46 6.02 -13.52 5.18
CA HIS A 46 5.01 -12.52 4.77
C HIS A 46 4.66 -11.59 5.93
N GLU A 47 4.43 -12.17 7.12
CA GLU A 47 4.06 -11.40 8.30
C GLU A 47 5.16 -10.42 8.71
N GLU A 48 6.41 -10.88 8.77
CA GLU A 48 7.54 -10.03 9.11
C GLU A 48 7.70 -8.87 8.13
N ALA A 49 7.63 -9.17 6.83
CA ALA A 49 7.76 -8.16 5.77
C ALA A 49 6.63 -7.13 5.85
N LEU A 50 5.39 -7.60 6.05
CA LEU A 50 4.24 -6.70 6.10
C LEU A 50 4.32 -5.77 7.31
N ARG A 51 4.68 -6.30 8.50
CA ARG A 51 4.85 -5.48 9.69
C ARG A 51 5.94 -4.43 9.50
N ARG A 52 7.07 -4.83 8.91
CA ARG A 52 8.18 -3.92 8.63
C ARG A 52 7.76 -2.81 7.67
N GLU A 53 7.15 -3.17 6.54
CA GLU A 53 6.74 -2.20 5.52
C GLU A 53 5.70 -1.22 6.06
N ILE A 54 4.71 -1.71 6.80
CA ILE A 54 3.68 -0.84 7.39
C ILE A 54 4.31 0.11 8.41
N LYS A 55 5.25 -0.36 9.22
CA LYS A 55 5.96 0.48 10.16
C LYS A 55 6.77 1.57 9.45
N GLU A 56 7.49 1.21 8.40
CA GLU A 56 8.28 2.16 7.63
C GLU A 56 7.42 3.21 6.94
N GLU A 57 6.31 2.78 6.34
CA GLU A 57 5.46 3.68 5.56
C GLU A 57 4.45 4.47 6.38
N LEU A 58 3.87 3.85 7.40
CA LEU A 58 2.77 4.44 8.16
C LEU A 58 3.12 4.81 9.59
N GLY A 59 4.15 4.18 10.16
CA GLY A 59 4.56 4.42 11.55
C GLY A 59 3.70 3.71 12.58
N ILE A 60 2.94 2.71 12.17
CA ILE A 60 1.98 2.02 13.06
C ILE A 60 2.26 0.52 13.15
N GLU A 61 1.70 -0.08 14.20
CA GLU A 61 1.60 -1.51 14.37
C GLU A 61 0.20 -1.98 13.97
N ILE A 62 0.13 -3.18 13.38
CA ILE A 62 -1.12 -3.74 12.88
C ILE A 62 -1.33 -5.15 13.39
N LYS A 63 -2.60 -5.55 13.39
CA LYS A 63 -3.00 -6.94 13.51
C LYS A 63 -3.28 -7.45 12.10
N ILE A 64 -2.55 -8.47 11.67
CA ILE A 64 -2.71 -9.06 10.35
C ILE A 64 -3.83 -10.08 10.39
N GLY A 65 -4.78 -9.93 9.48
CA GLY A 65 -5.89 -10.86 9.32
C GLY A 65 -5.69 -11.80 8.15
N LYS A 66 -6.75 -12.03 7.39
CA LYS A 66 -6.73 -13.03 6.33
C LYS A 66 -6.15 -12.48 5.02
N LEU A 67 -5.61 -13.39 4.22
CA LEU A 67 -5.22 -13.12 2.84
C LEU A 67 -6.49 -12.96 1.99
N VAL A 68 -6.61 -11.86 1.28
CA VAL A 68 -7.79 -11.56 0.45
C VAL A 68 -7.53 -11.63 -1.04
N LEU A 69 -6.28 -11.49 -1.45
CA LEU A 69 -5.93 -11.55 -2.87
C LEU A 69 -4.49 -11.99 -3.05
N GLU A 70 -4.28 -12.91 -3.98
CA GLU A 70 -2.98 -13.23 -4.55
C GLU A 70 -3.00 -12.74 -5.99
N LEU A 71 -2.07 -11.88 -6.35
CA LEU A 71 -2.03 -11.29 -7.69
C LEU A 71 -0.73 -11.62 -8.38
N ASP A 72 -0.85 -12.33 -9.52
CA ASP A 72 0.28 -12.56 -10.41
C ASP A 72 0.41 -11.34 -11.33
N ASP A 73 1.38 -10.49 -11.03
CA ASP A 73 1.61 -9.26 -11.76
C ASP A 73 2.96 -9.28 -12.49
N ARG A 74 3.39 -10.48 -12.90
CA ARG A 74 4.71 -10.65 -13.53
C ARG A 74 4.83 -9.92 -14.86
N ASP A 75 3.74 -9.78 -15.60
CA ASP A 75 3.76 -9.15 -16.93
C ASP A 75 3.95 -7.63 -16.88
N TYR A 76 3.56 -6.99 -15.77
CA TYR A 76 3.59 -5.53 -15.64
C TYR A 76 4.64 -5.05 -14.64
N ASN A 77 4.73 -5.69 -13.48
CA ASN A 77 5.60 -5.24 -12.39
C ASN A 77 6.62 -6.29 -11.97
N ASP A 78 6.74 -7.38 -12.72
CA ASP A 78 7.66 -8.48 -12.43
C ASP A 78 7.53 -8.98 -10.99
N SER A 79 6.28 -9.10 -10.51
CA SER A 79 6.03 -9.43 -9.11
C SER A 79 4.83 -10.34 -8.91
N PHE A 80 4.86 -11.05 -7.77
CA PHE A 80 3.67 -11.62 -7.13
C PHE A 80 3.32 -10.74 -5.94
N GLN A 81 2.06 -10.42 -5.77
CA GLN A 81 1.59 -9.58 -4.68
C GLN A 81 0.56 -10.31 -3.84
N TYR A 82 0.69 -10.20 -2.53
CA TYR A 82 -0.20 -10.81 -1.54
C TYR A 82 -0.84 -9.72 -0.70
N PHE A 83 -2.17 -9.66 -0.67
CA PHE A 83 -2.91 -8.61 0.01
C PHE A 83 -3.63 -9.19 1.22
N TYR A 84 -3.36 -8.61 2.40
CA TYR A 84 -3.92 -9.06 3.68
C TYR A 84 -4.81 -7.98 4.28
N GLU A 85 -5.93 -8.39 4.88
CA GLU A 85 -6.70 -7.49 5.74
C GLU A 85 -5.90 -7.23 7.00
N CYS A 86 -5.89 -5.97 7.45
CA CYS A 86 -5.17 -5.56 8.64
C CYS A 86 -6.02 -4.59 9.46
N GLU A 87 -5.84 -4.64 10.79
CA GLU A 87 -6.45 -3.71 11.71
C GLU A 87 -5.38 -2.88 12.40
N PHE A 88 -5.61 -1.60 12.55
CA PHE A 88 -4.74 -0.72 13.32
C PHE A 88 -4.69 -1.19 14.79
N GLU A 89 -3.51 -1.30 15.35
CA GLU A 89 -3.30 -1.64 16.76
C GLU A 89 -2.79 -0.47 17.57
N SER A 90 -1.68 0.11 17.16
CA SER A 90 -1.02 1.17 17.91
C SER A 90 -0.09 2.00 17.03
N GLY A 91 0.38 3.11 17.57
CA GLY A 91 1.30 3.99 16.87
C GLY A 91 0.63 5.24 16.33
N GLU A 92 1.43 6.15 15.82
CA GLU A 92 0.95 7.42 15.24
C GLU A 92 0.98 7.34 13.73
N LEU A 93 -0.19 7.36 13.12
CA LEU A 93 -0.31 7.30 11.66
C LEU A 93 0.34 8.53 11.03
N GLY A 94 1.19 8.28 10.04
CA GLY A 94 1.94 9.34 9.36
C GLY A 94 3.33 9.57 9.95
N SER A 95 3.73 8.80 10.96
CA SER A 95 5.06 8.91 11.58
C SER A 95 6.10 7.97 10.98
N GLY A 96 5.80 7.37 9.81
CA GLY A 96 6.74 6.49 9.13
C GLY A 96 8.03 7.20 8.74
N ASP A 97 9.14 6.48 8.73
CA ASP A 97 10.47 7.00 8.44
C ASP A 97 11.19 6.24 7.34
N GLY A 98 10.43 5.59 6.48
CA GLY A 98 10.99 4.87 5.34
C GLY A 98 11.71 5.78 4.35
N PRO A 99 12.50 5.19 3.43
CA PRO A 99 13.29 5.98 2.46
C PRO A 99 12.45 6.90 1.58
N GLU A 100 11.20 6.58 1.30
CA GLU A 100 10.28 7.40 0.52
C GLU A 100 9.99 8.77 1.14
N PHE A 101 10.23 8.94 2.45
CA PHE A 101 10.05 10.21 3.15
C PHE A 101 11.35 11.02 3.27
N HIS A 102 12.50 10.39 3.05
CA HIS A 102 13.82 10.99 3.25
C HIS A 102 14.59 11.21 1.96
N ASP A 103 14.35 10.39 0.95
CA ASP A 103 15.07 10.41 -0.31
C ASP A 103 14.17 10.93 -1.45
N LYS A 104 13.84 12.20 -1.39
CA LYS A 104 12.94 12.85 -2.36
C LYS A 104 13.49 12.90 -3.77
N GLU A 105 14.81 12.80 -3.94
CA GLU A 105 15.43 12.81 -5.26
C GLU A 105 15.14 11.51 -6.02
N ASN A 106 15.15 10.38 -5.33
CA ASN A 106 14.84 9.07 -5.91
C ASN A 106 13.34 8.79 -5.96
N TYR A 107 12.57 9.42 -5.05
CA TYR A 107 11.11 9.27 -4.98
C TYR A 107 10.44 10.54 -5.50
N LYS A 108 10.64 10.81 -6.79
CA LYS A 108 10.10 12.00 -7.44
C LYS A 108 8.57 12.04 -7.39
N GLY A 109 8.04 13.21 -7.03
CA GLY A 109 6.61 13.42 -6.95
C GLY A 109 6.07 13.36 -5.53
N VAL A 110 4.83 12.88 -5.37
CA VAL A 110 4.12 12.84 -4.10
C VAL A 110 4.06 11.41 -3.56
N PHE A 111 4.34 11.26 -2.29
CA PHE A 111 4.10 10.05 -1.52
C PHE A 111 3.42 10.49 -0.22
N GLU A 112 2.12 10.28 -0.13
CA GLU A 112 1.32 10.83 0.96
C GLU A 112 0.40 9.76 1.54
N VAL A 113 0.44 9.61 2.88
CA VAL A 113 -0.48 8.73 3.61
C VAL A 113 -1.83 9.42 3.73
N VAL A 114 -2.89 8.78 3.29
CA VAL A 114 -4.23 9.34 3.33
C VAL A 114 -5.23 8.36 3.94
N LEU A 115 -6.23 8.89 4.60
CA LEU A 115 -7.38 8.13 5.11
C LEU A 115 -8.57 8.40 4.21
N VAL A 116 -9.22 7.33 3.73
CA VAL A 116 -10.39 7.46 2.87
C VAL A 116 -11.55 6.66 3.42
N ASP A 117 -12.76 7.19 3.25
CA ASP A 117 -13.97 6.44 3.54
C ASP A 117 -14.21 5.43 2.41
N LYS A 118 -14.79 4.29 2.75
CA LYS A 118 -15.10 3.26 1.74
C LYS A 118 -15.92 3.81 0.57
N MET A 119 -16.79 4.77 0.84
CA MET A 119 -17.62 5.40 -0.18
C MET A 119 -16.82 6.20 -1.20
N GLU A 120 -15.65 6.68 -0.83
CA GLU A 120 -14.77 7.46 -1.72
C GLU A 120 -13.98 6.60 -2.69
N ILE A 121 -13.81 5.31 -2.40
CA ILE A 121 -12.95 4.42 -3.17
C ILE A 121 -13.39 4.32 -4.64
N SER A 122 -14.69 4.38 -4.90
CA SER A 122 -15.21 4.29 -6.27
C SER A 122 -14.73 5.43 -7.17
N THR A 123 -14.40 6.58 -6.58
CA THR A 123 -13.96 7.77 -7.33
C THR A 123 -12.45 7.87 -7.48
N LEU A 124 -11.69 7.01 -6.78
CA LEU A 124 -10.23 7.08 -6.77
C LEU A 124 -9.63 6.16 -7.83
N ASN A 125 -8.49 6.57 -8.36
CA ASN A 125 -7.68 5.70 -9.21
C ASN A 125 -6.83 4.78 -8.33
N LEU A 126 -7.48 3.83 -7.67
CA LEU A 126 -6.82 2.84 -6.83
C LEU A 126 -6.37 1.66 -7.68
N VAL A 127 -5.09 1.37 -7.62
CA VAL A 127 -4.49 0.26 -8.37
C VAL A 127 -3.89 -0.77 -7.40
N PRO A 128 -3.89 -2.04 -7.76
CA PRO A 128 -4.50 -2.63 -8.96
C PRO A 128 -6.03 -2.64 -8.92
N GLU A 129 -6.65 -2.66 -10.07
CA GLU A 129 -8.11 -2.64 -10.20
C GLU A 129 -8.80 -3.76 -9.41
N LYS A 130 -8.17 -4.93 -9.31
CA LYS A 130 -8.73 -6.05 -8.56
C LYS A 130 -8.94 -5.73 -7.08
N ILE A 131 -8.02 -4.97 -6.47
CA ILE A 131 -8.16 -4.54 -5.07
C ILE A 131 -9.31 -3.56 -4.94
N LYS A 132 -9.44 -2.63 -5.86
CA LYS A 132 -10.55 -1.69 -5.87
C LYS A 132 -11.89 -2.43 -5.91
N LYS A 133 -12.01 -3.43 -6.77
CA LYS A 133 -13.23 -4.25 -6.87
C LYS A 133 -13.53 -5.00 -5.58
N ILE A 134 -12.51 -5.56 -4.94
CA ILE A 134 -12.68 -6.28 -3.67
C ILE A 134 -13.19 -5.34 -2.57
N LEU A 135 -12.59 -4.15 -2.46
CA LEU A 135 -13.01 -3.18 -1.45
C LEU A 135 -14.43 -2.68 -1.69
N LEU A 136 -14.83 -2.50 -2.94
CA LEU A 136 -16.19 -2.07 -3.29
C LEU A 136 -17.23 -3.17 -3.04
N SER A 137 -16.86 -4.43 -3.21
CA SER A 137 -17.80 -5.55 -3.04
C SER A 137 -18.08 -5.88 -1.57
N ASN A 138 -17.27 -5.40 -0.65
CA ASN A 138 -17.39 -5.68 0.79
C ASN A 138 -18.12 -4.55 1.54
N VAL A 139 -18.90 -3.78 0.83
CA VAL A 139 -19.67 -2.68 1.41
C VAL A 139 -20.95 -3.21 2.07
#